data_78abd65cd900adb46adbdb9bfba9d5be
#
_entry.id   78abd65cd900adb46adbdb9bfba9d5be
#
_cell.length_a   1.000
_cell.length_b   1.000
_cell.length_c   1.000
_cell.angle_alpha   90.00
_cell.angle_beta   90.00
_cell.angle_gamma   90.00
#
_symmetry.space_group_name_H-M   'P 1'
#
loop_
_entity.id
_entity.type
_entity.pdbx_description
1 polymer ?
#
loop_
_entity_poly.entity_id
_entity_poly.type
_entity_poly.pdbx_seq_one_letter_code
_entity_poly.pdbx_strand_id
1 'polypeptide(L)'
;SLFFYAWGEPIWVVLLIFSAFVDYINGRIIDKYYARAGATIALVSSLVINLGLLAMFKYSGFFIENINTFLHTSIPNPNFKLPIGISFYTFQTLSYTIDMYRGKTRVQKSFFGFLAYVSMFPQLVAGPIVRYSTVASELNSRRVTADDFAYGVKRFTAGMCKKVMLANSSGAVASMVLDSTRLTVASSWLGIRTVSYTHLRAHETL
;
A
#
# COMPACT_ATOMS: atom_id res chain seq x y z
N SER A 1 13.78 -8.66 -0.26
CA SER A 1 12.38 -8.25 -0.56
C SER A 1 12.12 -8.22 -2.06
N LEU A 2 12.90 -7.46 -2.86
CA LEU A 2 12.72 -7.40 -4.32
C LEU A 2 12.84 -8.77 -5.00
N PHE A 3 13.81 -9.59 -4.59
CA PHE A 3 13.94 -10.96 -5.12
C PHE A 3 12.70 -11.81 -4.82
N PHE A 4 12.15 -11.70 -3.61
CA PHE A 4 10.92 -12.40 -3.24
C PHE A 4 9.72 -11.94 -4.07
N TYR A 5 9.60 -10.63 -4.29
CA TYR A 5 8.55 -10.07 -5.13
C TYR A 5 8.71 -10.49 -6.60
N ALA A 6 9.94 -10.45 -7.13
CA ALA A 6 10.26 -10.88 -8.49
C ALA A 6 10.03 -12.38 -8.72
N TRP A 7 10.18 -13.20 -7.69
CA TRP A 7 9.87 -14.63 -7.76
C TRP A 7 8.37 -14.90 -7.99
N GLY A 8 7.52 -14.12 -7.31
CA GLY A 8 6.06 -14.23 -7.49
C GLY A 8 5.54 -13.51 -8.73
N GLU A 9 6.15 -12.37 -9.07
CA GLU A 9 5.68 -11.47 -10.13
C GLU A 9 6.89 -10.91 -10.93
N PRO A 10 7.53 -11.72 -11.79
CA PRO A 10 8.80 -11.36 -12.44
C PRO A 10 8.70 -10.14 -13.35
N ILE A 11 7.58 -9.94 -14.03
CA ILE A 11 7.37 -8.81 -14.94
C ILE A 11 7.02 -7.54 -14.15
N TRP A 12 6.20 -7.67 -13.10
CA TRP A 12 5.64 -6.53 -12.37
C TRP A 12 6.61 -5.88 -11.37
N VAL A 13 7.73 -6.54 -11.07
CA VAL A 13 8.83 -5.92 -10.30
C VAL A 13 9.39 -4.68 -11.02
N VAL A 14 9.39 -4.69 -12.35
CA VAL A 14 9.82 -3.54 -13.15
C VAL A 14 8.89 -2.35 -12.93
N LEU A 15 7.58 -2.59 -12.83
CA LEU A 15 6.60 -1.53 -12.57
C LEU A 15 6.78 -0.91 -11.18
N LEU A 16 7.06 -1.73 -10.16
CA LEU A 16 7.38 -1.25 -8.81
C LEU A 16 8.63 -0.36 -8.82
N ILE A 17 9.70 -0.81 -9.50
CA ILE A 17 10.95 -0.04 -9.62
C ILE A 17 10.70 1.26 -10.38
N PHE A 18 9.92 1.22 -11.46
CA PHE A 18 9.56 2.40 -12.24
C PHE A 18 8.77 3.41 -11.41
N SER A 19 7.73 2.98 -10.70
CA SER A 19 6.96 3.85 -9.81
C SER A 19 7.84 4.48 -8.72
N ALA A 20 8.70 3.69 -8.09
CA ALA A 20 9.66 4.19 -7.11
C ALA A 20 10.64 5.20 -7.72
N PHE A 21 11.10 4.98 -8.96
CA PHE A 21 12.00 5.89 -9.65
C PHE A 21 11.33 7.23 -9.97
N VAL A 22 10.10 7.20 -10.46
CA VAL A 22 9.30 8.41 -10.72
C VAL A 22 9.15 9.24 -9.45
N ASP A 23 8.77 8.60 -8.33
CA ASP A 23 8.55 9.33 -7.08
C ASP A 23 9.85 9.79 -6.42
N TYR A 24 10.93 9.05 -6.59
CA TYR A 24 12.27 9.51 -6.20
C TYR A 24 12.66 10.80 -6.92
N ILE A 25 12.49 10.85 -8.25
CA ILE A 25 12.81 12.06 -9.04
C ILE A 25 11.90 13.22 -8.63
N ASN A 26 10.59 12.98 -8.54
CA ASN A 26 9.64 14.01 -8.12
C ASN A 26 9.95 14.52 -6.70
N GLY A 27 10.33 13.66 -5.77
CA GLY A 27 10.79 14.04 -4.44
C GLY A 27 12.03 14.95 -4.48
N ARG A 28 13.00 14.65 -5.35
CA ARG A 28 14.19 15.50 -5.57
C ARG A 28 13.84 16.86 -6.16
N ILE A 29 12.87 16.92 -7.08
CA ILE A 29 12.39 18.16 -7.68
C ILE A 29 11.64 18.99 -6.62
N ILE A 30 10.78 18.37 -5.82
CA ILE A 30 10.07 19.05 -4.72
C ILE A 30 11.05 19.67 -3.74
N ASP A 31 12.08 18.95 -3.33
CA ASP A 31 13.12 19.48 -2.43
C ASP A 31 13.85 20.69 -3.04
N LYS A 32 14.26 20.58 -4.31
CA LYS A 32 14.98 21.66 -5.02
C LYS A 32 14.14 22.92 -5.23
N TYR A 33 12.86 22.76 -5.54
CA TYR A 33 11.93 23.85 -5.84
C TYR A 33 10.90 24.08 -4.74
N TYR A 34 11.24 23.77 -3.50
CA TYR A 34 10.33 23.89 -2.37
C TYR A 34 9.65 25.27 -2.32
N ALA A 35 8.35 25.30 -2.04
CA ALA A 35 7.50 26.49 -2.06
C ALA A 35 7.41 27.26 -3.40
N ARG A 36 7.84 26.67 -4.52
CA ARG A 36 7.72 27.25 -5.86
C ARG A 36 6.80 26.39 -6.74
N ALA A 37 6.34 26.94 -7.87
CA ALA A 37 5.49 26.23 -8.83
C ALA A 37 6.09 24.88 -9.29
N GLY A 38 7.40 24.75 -9.37
CA GLY A 38 8.08 23.51 -9.71
C GLY A 38 7.80 22.36 -8.73
N ALA A 39 7.63 22.63 -7.44
CA ALA A 39 7.25 21.63 -6.45
C ALA A 39 5.81 21.13 -6.68
N THR A 40 4.89 22.03 -7.02
CA THR A 40 3.49 21.67 -7.34
C THR A 40 3.42 20.84 -8.61
N ILE A 41 4.16 21.21 -9.65
CA ILE A 41 4.21 20.44 -10.91
C ILE A 41 4.75 19.03 -10.66
N ALA A 42 5.80 18.88 -9.86
CA ALA A 42 6.35 17.58 -9.51
C ALA A 42 5.37 16.72 -8.70
N LEU A 43 4.65 17.32 -7.74
CA LEU A 43 3.60 16.62 -7.00
C LEU A 43 2.48 16.14 -7.92
N VAL A 44 1.96 17.03 -8.79
CA VAL A 44 0.90 16.67 -9.74
C VAL A 44 1.37 15.58 -10.71
N SER A 45 2.60 15.68 -11.21
CA SER A 45 3.21 14.64 -12.07
C SER A 45 3.25 13.28 -11.36
N SER A 46 3.71 13.23 -10.11
CA SER A 46 3.71 11.99 -9.30
C SER A 46 2.29 11.43 -9.15
N LEU A 47 1.32 12.28 -8.80
CA LEU A 47 -0.08 11.87 -8.66
C LEU A 47 -0.65 11.32 -9.97
N VAL A 48 -0.48 12.04 -11.07
CA VAL A 48 -1.02 11.64 -12.39
C VAL A 48 -0.41 10.32 -12.86
N ILE A 49 0.90 10.15 -12.74
CA ILE A 49 1.57 8.92 -13.19
C ILE A 49 1.15 7.73 -12.33
N ASN A 50 1.22 7.85 -11.02
CA ASN A 50 0.92 6.73 -10.11
C ASN A 50 -0.56 6.36 -10.09
N LEU A 51 -1.46 7.35 -10.02
CA LEU A 51 -2.90 7.08 -10.08
C LEU A 51 -3.34 6.66 -11.48
N GLY A 52 -2.70 7.16 -12.53
CA GLY A 52 -2.93 6.74 -13.90
C GLY A 52 -2.57 5.26 -14.10
N LEU A 53 -1.40 4.83 -13.62
CA LEU A 53 -1.01 3.42 -13.62
C LEU A 53 -1.99 2.56 -12.82
N LEU A 54 -2.36 3.01 -11.63
CA LEU A 54 -3.34 2.30 -10.81
C LEU A 54 -4.71 2.21 -11.51
N ALA A 55 -5.17 3.28 -12.13
CA ALA A 55 -6.42 3.33 -12.89
C ALA A 55 -6.37 2.37 -14.09
N MET A 56 -5.27 2.39 -14.82
CA MET A 56 -5.05 1.52 -15.97
C MET A 56 -5.11 0.04 -15.60
N PHE A 57 -4.42 -0.39 -14.56
CA PHE A 57 -4.38 -1.82 -14.19
C PHE A 57 -5.62 -2.28 -13.42
N LYS A 58 -6.17 -1.44 -12.57
CA LYS A 58 -7.27 -1.84 -11.67
C LYS A 58 -8.66 -1.57 -12.25
N TYR A 59 -8.81 -0.50 -13.01
CA TYR A 59 -10.13 -0.01 -13.42
C TYR A 59 -10.34 0.00 -14.94
N SER A 60 -9.39 -0.47 -15.76
CA SER A 60 -9.55 -0.51 -17.22
C SER A 60 -10.79 -1.29 -17.66
N GLY A 61 -11.03 -2.46 -17.09
CA GLY A 61 -12.23 -3.25 -17.39
C GLY A 61 -13.51 -2.47 -17.10
N PHE A 62 -13.61 -1.89 -15.92
CA PHE A 62 -14.75 -1.06 -15.53
C PHE A 62 -14.99 0.12 -16.48
N PHE A 63 -13.94 0.84 -16.86
CA PHE A 63 -14.06 1.96 -17.80
C PHE A 63 -14.50 1.50 -19.18
N ILE A 64 -13.91 0.42 -19.71
CA ILE A 64 -14.23 -0.11 -21.03
C ILE A 64 -15.68 -0.62 -21.07
N GLU A 65 -16.14 -1.34 -20.04
CA GLU A 65 -17.53 -1.81 -19.95
C GLU A 65 -18.52 -0.65 -19.93
N ASN A 66 -18.26 0.41 -19.14
CA ASN A 66 -19.11 1.59 -19.11
C ASN A 66 -19.10 2.33 -20.44
N ILE A 67 -17.94 2.50 -21.11
CA ILE A 67 -17.84 3.13 -22.42
C ILE A 67 -18.60 2.31 -23.47
N ASN A 68 -18.43 0.99 -23.47
CA ASN A 68 -19.14 0.11 -24.40
C ASN A 68 -20.67 0.21 -24.20
N THR A 69 -21.12 0.25 -22.95
CA THR A 69 -22.54 0.38 -22.63
C THR A 69 -23.10 1.73 -23.04
N PHE A 70 -22.39 2.82 -22.76
CA PHE A 70 -22.86 4.19 -23.00
C PHE A 70 -22.78 4.59 -24.49
N LEU A 71 -21.69 4.20 -25.18
CA LEU A 71 -21.46 4.56 -26.58
C LEU A 71 -21.88 3.47 -27.57
N HIS A 72 -22.45 2.34 -27.09
CA HIS A 72 -22.79 1.15 -27.88
C HIS A 72 -21.64 0.65 -28.75
N THR A 73 -20.40 0.75 -28.22
CA THR A 73 -19.20 0.27 -28.88
C THR A 73 -18.83 -1.12 -28.37
N SER A 74 -18.01 -1.86 -29.11
CA SER A 74 -17.51 -3.18 -28.71
C SER A 74 -15.99 -3.16 -28.60
N ILE A 75 -15.44 -2.30 -27.76
CA ILE A 75 -14.00 -2.23 -27.48
C ILE A 75 -13.62 -3.49 -26.70
N PRO A 76 -12.65 -4.30 -27.16
CA PRO A 76 -12.21 -5.49 -26.45
C PRO A 76 -11.58 -5.13 -25.11
N ASN A 77 -11.98 -5.84 -24.05
CA ASN A 77 -11.38 -5.66 -22.73
C ASN A 77 -9.96 -6.28 -22.73
N PRO A 78 -8.89 -5.49 -22.46
CA PRO A 78 -7.52 -5.99 -22.49
C PRO A 78 -7.18 -6.95 -21.34
N ASN A 79 -8.08 -7.15 -20.36
CA ASN A 79 -7.93 -8.07 -19.22
C ASN A 79 -6.54 -8.04 -18.60
N PHE A 80 -6.04 -6.83 -18.27
CA PHE A 80 -4.75 -6.70 -17.62
C PHE A 80 -4.71 -7.47 -16.31
N LYS A 81 -3.73 -8.35 -16.17
CA LYS A 81 -3.47 -9.01 -14.87
C LYS A 81 -3.05 -7.95 -13.86
N LEU A 82 -3.80 -7.83 -12.77
CA LEU A 82 -3.53 -6.85 -11.72
C LEU A 82 -2.21 -7.23 -10.99
N PRO A 83 -1.18 -6.37 -11.01
CA PRO A 83 0.05 -6.61 -10.26
C PRO A 83 -0.22 -6.68 -8.76
N ILE A 84 0.28 -7.71 -8.10
CA ILE A 84 0.09 -7.88 -6.65
C ILE A 84 0.71 -6.68 -5.91
N GLY A 85 -0.08 -6.06 -5.04
CA GLY A 85 0.40 -4.95 -4.20
C GLY A 85 0.46 -3.58 -4.88
N ILE A 86 0.03 -3.43 -6.16
CA ILE A 86 0.10 -2.14 -6.86
C ILE A 86 -0.54 -0.99 -6.08
N SER A 87 -1.71 -1.21 -5.47
CA SER A 87 -2.38 -0.18 -4.66
C SER A 87 -1.55 0.21 -3.43
N PHE A 88 -0.92 -0.78 -2.77
CA PHE A 88 -0.16 -0.54 -1.55
C PHE A 88 1.09 0.28 -1.80
N TYR A 89 1.95 -0.13 -2.75
CA TYR A 89 3.16 0.63 -3.03
C TYR A 89 2.86 1.99 -3.68
N THR A 90 1.78 2.10 -4.49
CA THR A 90 1.34 3.39 -5.03
C THR A 90 0.98 4.38 -3.91
N PHE A 91 0.13 3.98 -2.96
CA PHE A 91 -0.21 4.87 -1.85
C PHE A 91 0.97 5.13 -0.92
N GLN A 92 1.88 4.18 -0.75
CA GLN A 92 3.09 4.36 0.04
C GLN A 92 4.02 5.40 -0.58
N THR A 93 4.29 5.33 -1.88
CA THR A 93 5.14 6.29 -2.58
C THR A 93 4.48 7.66 -2.67
N LEU A 94 3.17 7.72 -2.93
CA LEU A 94 2.42 8.96 -2.92
C LEU A 94 2.42 9.64 -1.53
N SER A 95 2.35 8.86 -0.45
CA SER A 95 2.43 9.42 0.90
C SER A 95 3.77 10.13 1.13
N TYR A 96 4.86 9.59 0.60
CA TYR A 96 6.18 10.21 0.65
C TYR A 96 6.21 11.53 -0.12
N THR A 97 5.75 11.58 -1.37
CA THR A 97 5.74 12.81 -2.20
C THR A 97 4.85 13.89 -1.60
N ILE A 98 3.70 13.52 -1.03
CA ILE A 98 2.82 14.45 -0.32
C ILE A 98 3.47 14.99 0.96
N ASP A 99 4.09 14.12 1.77
CA ASP A 99 4.78 14.54 3.00
C ASP A 99 6.00 15.41 2.70
N MET A 100 6.71 15.17 1.61
CA MET A 100 7.77 16.04 1.08
C MET A 100 7.24 17.42 0.71
N TYR A 101 6.15 17.47 -0.08
CA TYR A 101 5.53 18.74 -0.48
C TYR A 101 5.04 19.56 0.72
N ARG A 102 4.56 18.88 1.76
CA ARG A 102 4.13 19.50 3.02
C ARG A 102 5.28 19.88 3.96
N GLY A 103 6.53 19.59 3.59
CA GLY A 103 7.69 19.83 4.43
C GLY A 103 7.79 18.97 5.69
N LYS A 104 7.02 17.87 5.77
CA LYS A 104 7.00 16.97 6.94
C LYS A 104 8.15 15.99 6.98
N THR A 105 8.81 15.75 5.86
CA THR A 105 9.93 14.82 5.76
C THR A 105 11.04 15.38 4.89
N ARG A 106 12.26 14.89 5.10
CA ARG A 106 13.41 15.25 4.28
C ARG A 106 13.53 14.31 3.08
N VAL A 107 14.08 14.82 1.98
CA VAL A 107 14.31 14.04 0.77
C VAL A 107 15.28 12.89 1.03
N GLN A 108 14.96 11.71 0.54
CA GLN A 108 15.91 10.61 0.46
C GLN A 108 16.87 10.86 -0.71
N LYS A 109 18.17 11.01 -0.39
CA LYS A 109 19.20 11.33 -1.37
C LYS A 109 19.63 10.12 -2.21
N SER A 110 19.47 8.90 -1.68
CA SER A 110 19.84 7.66 -2.35
C SER A 110 18.61 7.00 -2.96
N PHE A 111 18.67 6.70 -4.26
CA PHE A 111 17.62 5.91 -4.92
C PHE A 111 17.47 4.51 -4.31
N PHE A 112 18.59 3.85 -4.02
CA PHE A 112 18.55 2.53 -3.39
C PHE A 112 17.96 2.57 -1.98
N GLY A 113 18.21 3.65 -1.22
CA GLY A 113 17.57 3.86 0.08
C GLY A 113 16.06 4.05 -0.05
N PHE A 114 15.60 4.77 -1.06
CA PHE A 114 14.17 4.92 -1.34
C PHE A 114 13.53 3.61 -1.82
N LEU A 115 14.19 2.91 -2.72
CA LEU A 115 13.74 1.60 -3.20
C LEU A 115 13.68 0.56 -2.06
N ALA A 116 14.65 0.58 -1.14
CA ALA A 116 14.62 -0.26 0.06
C ALA A 116 13.39 0.06 0.93
N TYR A 117 13.06 1.34 1.11
CA TYR A 117 11.85 1.75 1.82
C TYR A 117 10.58 1.20 1.16
N VAL A 118 10.42 1.36 -0.15
CA VAL A 118 9.23 0.90 -0.89
C VAL A 118 9.12 -0.61 -0.88
N SER A 119 10.25 -1.33 -1.01
CA SER A 119 10.30 -2.79 -1.09
C SER A 119 10.50 -3.50 0.24
N MET A 120 10.36 -2.81 1.37
CA MET A 120 10.58 -3.40 2.69
C MET A 120 9.63 -4.58 2.94
N PHE A 121 10.17 -5.74 3.31
CA PHE A 121 9.40 -6.99 3.41
C PHE A 121 8.13 -6.90 4.27
N PRO A 122 8.14 -6.24 5.45
CA PRO A 122 6.94 -6.16 6.29
C PRO A 122 5.78 -5.34 5.68
N GLN A 123 6.06 -4.44 4.73
CA GLN A 123 5.06 -3.58 4.09
C GLN A 123 4.72 -4.04 2.68
N LEU A 124 5.57 -4.86 2.07
CA LEU A 124 5.40 -5.31 0.69
C LEU A 124 4.12 -6.14 0.55
N VAL A 125 3.42 -5.97 -0.57
CA VAL A 125 2.17 -6.66 -0.94
C VAL A 125 0.95 -6.16 -0.17
N ALA A 126 0.78 -6.49 1.06
CA ALA A 126 -0.40 -6.15 1.86
C ALA A 126 -0.03 -5.82 3.33
N GLY A 127 1.18 -5.36 3.53
CA GLY A 127 1.63 -4.90 4.85
C GLY A 127 1.05 -3.53 5.22
N PRO A 128 1.31 -3.08 6.45
CA PRO A 128 0.90 -1.75 6.88
C PRO A 128 1.65 -0.67 6.09
N ILE A 129 0.94 0.37 5.67
CA ILE A 129 1.55 1.52 5.02
C ILE A 129 2.25 2.37 6.08
N VAL A 130 3.56 2.18 6.22
CA VAL A 130 4.38 2.97 7.14
C VAL A 130 4.89 4.22 6.42
N ARG A 131 4.73 5.39 7.05
CA ARG A 131 5.21 6.64 6.47
C ARG A 131 6.74 6.68 6.44
N TYR A 132 7.29 7.28 5.39
CA TYR A 132 8.73 7.44 5.26
C TYR A 132 9.35 8.19 6.45
N SER A 133 8.67 9.22 6.95
CA SER A 133 9.11 10.00 8.12
C SER A 133 9.36 9.15 9.38
N THR A 134 8.62 8.04 9.54
CA THR A 134 8.75 7.14 10.69
C THR A 134 10.01 6.27 10.62
N VAL A 135 10.41 5.85 9.40
CA VAL A 135 11.52 4.91 9.20
C VAL A 135 12.80 5.58 8.66
N ALA A 136 12.75 6.86 8.34
CA ALA A 136 13.87 7.57 7.73
C ALA A 136 15.14 7.55 8.57
N SER A 137 15.04 7.69 9.90
CA SER A 137 16.16 7.60 10.83
C SER A 137 16.76 6.20 10.85
N GLU A 138 15.91 5.18 10.91
CA GLU A 138 16.32 3.77 10.96
C GLU A 138 16.98 3.29 9.65
N LEU A 139 16.55 3.82 8.51
CA LEU A 139 17.16 3.53 7.21
C LEU A 139 18.59 4.04 7.08
N ASN A 140 18.90 5.16 7.75
CA ASN A 140 20.21 5.80 7.66
C ASN A 140 21.20 5.34 8.74
N SER A 141 20.71 5.05 9.95
CA SER A 141 21.56 4.67 11.08
C SER A 141 20.83 3.72 12.02
N ARG A 142 20.80 2.46 11.66
CA ARG A 142 20.17 1.43 12.50
C ARG A 142 21.16 0.88 13.51
N ARG A 143 20.78 0.95 14.79
CA ARG A 143 21.42 0.19 15.87
C ARG A 143 20.36 -0.72 16.50
N VAL A 144 20.63 -1.99 16.56
CA VAL A 144 19.74 -2.97 17.18
C VAL A 144 20.50 -3.63 18.32
N THR A 145 19.96 -3.50 19.52
CA THR A 145 20.47 -4.21 20.72
C THR A 145 19.76 -5.56 20.86
N ALA A 146 20.31 -6.45 21.66
CA ALA A 146 19.66 -7.72 21.99
C ALA A 146 18.31 -7.51 22.69
N ASP A 147 18.22 -6.47 23.51
CA ASP A 147 16.97 -6.11 24.21
C ASP A 147 15.90 -5.59 23.23
N ASP A 148 16.27 -4.77 22.24
CA ASP A 148 15.36 -4.31 21.20
C ASP A 148 14.83 -5.49 20.38
N PHE A 149 15.70 -6.45 20.06
CA PHE A 149 15.30 -7.66 19.34
C PHE A 149 14.31 -8.50 20.20
N ALA A 150 14.63 -8.73 21.46
CA ALA A 150 13.76 -9.47 22.38
C ALA A 150 12.39 -8.79 22.55
N TYR A 151 12.38 -7.45 22.65
CA TYR A 151 11.15 -6.67 22.70
C TYR A 151 10.33 -6.81 21.40
N GLY A 152 10.98 -6.73 20.26
CA GLY A 152 10.37 -6.94 18.94
C GLY A 152 9.72 -8.32 18.82
N VAL A 153 10.41 -9.37 19.23
CA VAL A 153 9.88 -10.75 19.24
C VAL A 153 8.64 -10.85 20.15
N LYS A 154 8.68 -10.28 21.35
CA LYS A 154 7.51 -10.27 22.25
C LYS A 154 6.31 -9.58 21.62
N ARG A 155 6.51 -8.42 21.01
CA ARG A 155 5.42 -7.68 20.30
C ARG A 155 4.87 -8.48 19.13
N PHE A 156 5.75 -9.05 18.30
CA PHE A 156 5.34 -9.87 17.18
C PHE A 156 4.52 -11.08 17.62
N THR A 157 4.97 -11.81 18.64
CA THR A 157 4.25 -12.97 19.18
C THR A 157 2.88 -12.57 19.74
N ALA A 158 2.81 -11.48 20.50
CA ALA A 158 1.54 -10.96 21.02
C ALA A 158 0.58 -10.55 19.88
N GLY A 159 1.08 -9.89 18.84
CA GLY A 159 0.32 -9.52 17.64
C GLY A 159 -0.21 -10.76 16.88
N MET A 160 0.66 -11.76 16.71
CA MET A 160 0.29 -13.03 16.05
C MET A 160 -0.78 -13.79 16.86
N CYS A 161 -0.65 -13.86 18.18
CA CYS A 161 -1.68 -14.46 19.06
C CYS A 161 -3.02 -13.75 18.90
N LYS A 162 -3.03 -12.42 18.91
CA LYS A 162 -4.25 -11.63 18.68
C LYS A 162 -4.86 -11.91 17.31
N LYS A 163 -4.04 -11.97 16.27
CA LYS A 163 -4.50 -12.28 14.91
C LYS A 163 -5.13 -13.67 14.84
N VAL A 164 -4.44 -14.68 15.34
CA VAL A 164 -4.90 -16.06 15.24
C VAL A 164 -6.15 -16.30 16.12
N MET A 165 -6.14 -15.85 17.37
CA MET A 165 -7.21 -16.14 18.31
C MET A 165 -8.44 -15.26 18.11
N LEU A 166 -8.26 -14.00 17.73
CA LEU A 166 -9.37 -13.04 17.68
C LEU A 166 -9.81 -12.77 16.23
N ALA A 167 -8.88 -12.38 15.34
CA ALA A 167 -9.24 -11.99 13.99
C ALA A 167 -9.71 -13.17 13.14
N ASN A 168 -9.04 -14.33 13.22
CA ASN A 168 -9.46 -15.51 12.46
C ASN A 168 -10.81 -16.06 12.97
N SER A 169 -11.01 -16.09 14.29
CA SER A 169 -12.29 -16.54 14.87
C SER A 169 -13.44 -15.59 14.51
N SER A 170 -13.19 -14.27 14.59
CA SER A 170 -14.17 -13.26 14.17
C SER A 170 -14.46 -13.34 12.65
N GLY A 171 -13.43 -13.62 11.85
CA GLY A 171 -13.59 -13.83 10.41
C GLY A 171 -14.47 -15.03 10.09
N ALA A 172 -14.29 -16.15 10.77
CA ALA A 172 -15.12 -17.34 10.58
C ALA A 172 -16.59 -17.05 10.91
N VAL A 173 -16.87 -16.33 12.02
CA VAL A 173 -18.23 -15.93 12.37
C VAL A 173 -18.81 -14.96 11.33
N ALA A 174 -18.01 -14.00 10.85
CA ALA A 174 -18.45 -13.06 9.80
C ALA A 174 -18.84 -13.79 8.51
N SER A 175 -18.02 -14.76 8.06
CA SER A 175 -18.31 -15.56 6.87
C SER A 175 -19.60 -16.37 7.05
N MET A 176 -19.79 -17.04 8.18
CA MET A 176 -21.01 -17.80 8.46
C MET A 176 -22.27 -16.91 8.40
N VAL A 177 -22.18 -15.69 8.91
CA VAL A 177 -23.32 -14.76 8.89
C VAL A 177 -23.57 -14.23 7.50
N LEU A 178 -22.52 -13.83 6.76
CA LEU A 178 -22.65 -13.22 5.43
C LEU A 178 -23.09 -14.25 4.37
N ASP A 179 -22.69 -15.51 4.51
CA ASP A 179 -23.07 -16.60 3.61
C ASP A 179 -24.46 -17.18 3.92
N SER A 180 -25.09 -16.76 5.01
CA SER A 180 -26.41 -17.24 5.39
C SER A 180 -27.51 -16.69 4.46
N THR A 181 -28.39 -17.56 3.99
CA THR A 181 -29.52 -17.21 3.09
C THR A 181 -30.63 -16.43 3.79
N ARG A 182 -30.64 -16.41 5.13
CA ARG A 182 -31.64 -15.68 5.94
C ARG A 182 -30.91 -14.76 6.91
N LEU A 183 -30.78 -13.50 6.50
CA LEU A 183 -30.23 -12.45 7.36
C LEU A 183 -31.35 -11.85 8.23
N THR A 184 -31.20 -11.95 9.54
CA THR A 184 -31.98 -11.18 10.51
C THR A 184 -31.26 -9.87 10.81
N VAL A 185 -31.96 -8.86 11.31
CA VAL A 185 -31.36 -7.59 11.73
C VAL A 185 -30.21 -7.83 12.74
N ALA A 186 -30.43 -8.73 13.70
CA ALA A 186 -29.44 -9.06 14.71
C ALA A 186 -28.18 -9.73 14.09
N SER A 187 -28.36 -10.69 13.14
CA SER A 187 -27.23 -11.35 12.47
C SER A 187 -26.48 -10.38 11.55
N SER A 188 -27.16 -9.44 10.90
CA SER A 188 -26.50 -8.41 10.08
C SER A 188 -25.60 -7.50 10.92
N TRP A 189 -26.10 -7.02 12.09
CA TRP A 189 -25.31 -6.24 13.03
C TRP A 189 -24.12 -7.02 13.59
N LEU A 190 -24.31 -8.30 13.90
CA LEU A 190 -23.22 -9.17 14.36
C LEU A 190 -22.16 -9.32 13.28
N GLY A 191 -22.57 -9.56 12.02
CA GLY A 191 -21.66 -9.65 10.87
C GLY A 191 -20.85 -8.38 10.67
N ILE A 192 -21.48 -7.21 10.65
CA ILE A 192 -20.81 -5.90 10.50
C ILE A 192 -19.81 -5.68 11.64
N ARG A 193 -20.20 -5.99 12.88
CA ARG A 193 -19.34 -5.80 14.04
C ARG A 193 -18.13 -6.74 14.03
N THR A 194 -18.29 -7.98 13.61
CA THR A 194 -17.17 -8.94 13.51
C THR A 194 -16.23 -8.58 12.36
N VAL A 195 -16.74 -8.14 11.21
CA VAL A 195 -15.92 -7.63 10.09
C VAL A 195 -15.15 -6.38 10.52
N SER A 196 -15.80 -5.41 11.13
CA SER A 196 -15.14 -4.19 11.63
C SER A 196 -14.03 -4.50 12.62
N TYR A 197 -14.22 -5.51 13.50
CA TYR A 197 -13.22 -5.94 14.46
C TYR A 197 -12.00 -6.59 13.78
N THR A 198 -12.20 -7.37 12.74
CA THR A 198 -11.08 -7.96 11.95
C THR A 198 -10.26 -6.89 11.25
N HIS A 199 -10.90 -5.84 10.74
CA HIS A 199 -10.22 -4.74 10.05
C HIS A 199 -9.52 -3.75 11.00
N LEU A 200 -10.18 -3.31 12.06
CA LEU A 200 -9.60 -2.37 13.02
C LEU A 200 -8.36 -2.93 13.73
N ARG A 201 -8.36 -4.19 14.10
CA ARG A 201 -7.22 -4.79 14.79
C ARG A 201 -6.02 -5.13 13.92
N ALA A 202 -6.18 -5.24 12.64
CA ALA A 202 -5.03 -5.31 11.73
C ALA A 202 -4.18 -4.03 11.79
N HIS A 203 -4.78 -2.88 12.10
CA HIS A 203 -4.10 -1.59 12.26
C HIS A 203 -3.46 -1.36 13.64
N GLU A 204 -3.96 -1.98 14.69
CA GLU A 204 -3.46 -1.76 16.07
C GLU A 204 -2.29 -2.68 16.48
N THR A 205 -1.94 -3.66 15.66
CA THR A 205 -0.85 -4.62 15.94
C THR A 205 0.52 -4.17 15.45
N LEU A 206 0.61 -2.92 15.06
CA LEU A 206 1.84 -2.23 14.62
C LEU A 206 2.20 -1.09 15.62
#